data_e1159bc4a85dd0b231e8c196756d1e00
#
_entry.id   e1159bc4a85dd0b231e8c196756d1e00
#
_cell.length_a   1.000
_cell.length_b   1.000
_cell.length_c   1.000
_cell.angle_alpha   90.00
_cell.angle_beta   90.00
_cell.angle_gamma   90.00
#
_symmetry.space_group_name_H-M   'P 1'
#
loop_
_entity.id
_entity.type
_entity.pdbx_description
1 polymer ?
#
loop_
_entity_poly.entity_id
_entity_poly.type
_entity_poly.pdbx_seq_one_letter_code
_entity_poly.pdbx_strand_id
1 'polypeptide(L)'
;MAMRAFHGACPSNMTAVGDLDMDRFKGKWYTHSIYPHLSLRVEKCQSTDFIEKEENKFSVVARELNTQTGTVKMRKADILNVEPEFGRYVLGTTSTAFPEGVLMYVLDTDYVNFAIRFMCFDASKIFSFHWAVIQTRKRLPSTQVIHMAQYFGKSAGLVIGDMSKVPQESCPYDT
;
A
#
# COMPACT_ATOMS: atom_id res chain seq x y z
N MET A 1 7.86 -3.16 -7.97
CA MET A 1 7.48 -2.10 -7.02
C MET A 1 8.49 -0.98 -7.19
N ALA A 2 8.06 0.21 -7.56
CA ALA A 2 8.97 1.35 -7.67
C ALA A 2 9.10 1.98 -6.27
N MET A 3 10.33 2.26 -5.87
CA MET A 3 10.67 2.89 -4.60
C MET A 3 11.59 4.07 -4.89
N ARG A 4 11.53 5.11 -4.09
CA ARG A 4 12.43 6.25 -4.19
C ARG A 4 13.44 6.22 -3.04
N ALA A 5 14.70 6.45 -3.37
CA ALA A 5 15.75 6.61 -2.39
C ALA A 5 15.70 8.01 -1.75
N PHE A 6 15.86 8.06 -0.45
CA PHE A 6 15.97 9.27 0.35
C PHE A 6 17.30 9.34 1.08
N HIS A 7 17.77 10.54 1.31
CA HIS A 7 18.89 10.79 2.21
C HIS A 7 18.41 10.64 3.66
N GLY A 8 19.11 9.82 4.43
CA GLY A 8 18.80 9.56 5.83
C GLY A 8 18.14 8.20 6.07
N ALA A 9 17.99 7.87 7.32
CA ALA A 9 17.31 6.67 7.78
C ALA A 9 15.78 6.80 7.62
N CYS A 10 15.08 5.68 7.73
CA CYS A 10 13.62 5.66 7.81
C CYS A 10 13.12 6.55 8.94
N PRO A 11 12.01 7.29 8.75
CA PRO A 11 11.47 8.14 9.80
C PRO A 11 11.14 7.33 11.06
N SER A 12 11.72 7.72 12.18
CA SER A 12 11.48 7.06 13.47
C SER A 12 10.17 7.50 14.15
N ASN A 13 9.57 8.58 13.64
CA ASN A 13 8.37 9.22 14.18
C ASN A 13 7.12 9.03 13.33
N MET A 14 7.09 7.98 12.51
CA MET A 14 5.90 7.65 11.72
C MET A 14 4.74 7.30 12.65
N THR A 15 3.64 8.02 12.49
CA THR A 15 2.40 7.70 13.20
C THR A 15 1.61 6.72 12.34
N ALA A 16 1.44 5.50 12.84
CA ALA A 16 0.54 4.51 12.27
C ALA A 16 -0.73 4.40 13.11
N VAL A 17 -1.77 3.78 12.53
CA VAL A 17 -3.01 3.50 13.26
C VAL A 17 -2.71 2.62 14.47
N GLY A 18 -3.23 2.96 15.64
CA GLY A 18 -3.18 2.08 16.81
C GLY A 18 -4.24 0.99 16.70
N ASP A 19 -3.95 -0.17 17.29
CA ASP A 19 -4.85 -1.32 17.35
C ASP A 19 -5.41 -1.74 15.97
N LEU A 20 -4.50 -2.02 15.03
CA LEU A 20 -4.85 -2.45 13.68
C LEU A 20 -5.72 -3.71 13.70
N ASP A 21 -6.98 -3.57 13.30
CA ASP A 21 -7.95 -4.65 13.22
C ASP A 21 -7.91 -5.29 11.82
N MET A 22 -7.25 -6.44 11.70
CA MET A 22 -7.12 -7.17 10.44
C MET A 22 -8.44 -7.75 9.96
N ASP A 23 -9.39 -8.06 10.83
CA ASP A 23 -10.72 -8.54 10.45
C ASP A 23 -11.54 -7.47 9.76
N ARG A 24 -11.40 -6.22 10.18
CA ARG A 24 -12.00 -5.08 9.50
C ARG A 24 -11.19 -4.67 8.26
N PHE A 25 -9.85 -4.87 8.30
CA PHE A 25 -8.95 -4.46 7.23
C PHE A 25 -8.98 -5.41 6.03
N LYS A 26 -9.27 -6.69 6.23
CA LYS A 26 -9.32 -7.71 5.18
C LYS A 26 -10.28 -7.34 4.04
N GLY A 27 -10.11 -8.02 2.91
CA GLY A 27 -10.85 -7.76 1.67
C GLY A 27 -10.09 -6.85 0.72
N LYS A 28 -10.79 -6.37 -0.30
CA LYS A 28 -10.20 -5.68 -1.44
C LYS A 28 -10.09 -4.17 -1.21
N TRP A 29 -8.93 -3.66 -1.62
CA TRP A 29 -8.60 -2.24 -1.67
C TRP A 29 -8.09 -1.86 -3.05
N TYR A 30 -8.62 -0.79 -3.64
CA TYR A 30 -8.22 -0.27 -4.94
C TYR A 30 -7.25 0.90 -4.76
N THR A 31 -6.11 0.86 -5.45
CA THR A 31 -5.08 1.91 -5.35
C THR A 31 -5.52 3.14 -6.12
N HIS A 32 -5.76 4.23 -5.40
CA HIS A 32 -6.09 5.53 -5.98
C HIS A 32 -4.82 6.33 -6.32
N SER A 33 -3.86 6.37 -5.39
CA SER A 33 -2.62 7.12 -5.55
C SER A 33 -1.44 6.31 -5.02
N ILE A 34 -0.28 6.51 -5.62
CA ILE A 34 0.95 5.80 -5.27
C ILE A 34 2.15 6.74 -5.26
N TYR A 35 3.04 6.54 -4.30
CA TYR A 35 4.32 7.18 -4.19
C TYR A 35 5.44 6.12 -4.38
N PRO A 36 6.53 6.41 -5.06
CA PRO A 36 6.86 7.68 -5.70
C PRO A 36 6.08 7.94 -6.99
N HIS A 37 6.00 9.23 -7.34
CA HIS A 37 5.50 9.64 -8.64
C HIS A 37 6.41 9.10 -9.75
N LEU A 38 5.80 8.40 -10.73
CA LEU A 38 6.50 7.93 -11.92
C LEU A 38 5.82 8.57 -13.14
N SER A 39 6.58 9.38 -13.87
CA SER A 39 6.10 10.10 -15.05
C SER A 39 5.66 9.20 -16.20
N LEU A 40 6.16 7.96 -16.25
CA LEU A 40 5.83 6.95 -17.28
C LEU A 40 5.26 5.70 -16.62
N ARG A 41 4.10 5.84 -15.96
CA ARG A 41 3.42 4.68 -15.37
C ARG A 41 2.63 3.94 -16.45
N VAL A 42 2.96 2.67 -16.61
CA VAL A 42 2.29 1.75 -17.54
C VAL A 42 1.26 0.84 -16.86
N GLU A 43 1.18 0.89 -15.55
CA GLU A 43 0.24 0.08 -14.76
C GLU A 43 -1.01 0.87 -14.43
N LYS A 44 -2.16 0.22 -14.56
CA LYS A 44 -3.46 0.69 -14.09
C LYS A 44 -4.23 -0.43 -13.38
N CYS A 45 -5.41 -0.15 -12.88
CA CYS A 45 -6.28 -1.14 -12.25
C CYS A 45 -5.63 -1.85 -11.05
N GLN A 46 -4.76 -1.14 -10.34
CA GLN A 46 -4.08 -1.73 -9.19
C GLN A 46 -5.06 -1.99 -8.03
N SER A 47 -5.01 -3.18 -7.49
CA SER A 47 -5.75 -3.57 -6.30
C SER A 47 -4.90 -4.46 -5.39
N THR A 48 -5.27 -4.49 -4.12
CA THR A 48 -4.70 -5.39 -3.11
C THR A 48 -5.84 -6.05 -2.37
N ASP A 49 -5.82 -7.36 -2.29
CA ASP A 49 -6.81 -8.15 -1.57
C ASP A 49 -6.15 -8.84 -0.38
N PHE A 50 -6.63 -8.55 0.83
CA PHE A 50 -6.19 -9.16 2.08
C PHE A 50 -7.14 -10.32 2.39
N ILE A 51 -6.63 -11.53 2.31
CA ILE A 51 -7.42 -12.76 2.41
C ILE A 51 -7.04 -13.51 3.68
N GLU A 52 -8.00 -13.76 4.53
CA GLU A 52 -7.83 -14.68 5.66
C GLU A 52 -7.90 -16.12 5.13
N LYS A 53 -6.84 -16.89 5.31
CA LYS A 53 -6.74 -18.30 4.90
C LYS A 53 -7.17 -19.25 6.01
N GLU A 54 -6.74 -18.93 7.21
CA GLU A 54 -7.02 -19.62 8.46
C GLU A 54 -7.16 -18.58 9.55
N GLU A 55 -7.69 -18.94 10.71
CA GLU A 55 -7.84 -18.03 11.83
C GLU A 55 -6.54 -17.24 12.11
N ASN A 56 -6.61 -15.93 12.02
CA ASN A 56 -5.50 -14.98 12.19
C ASN A 56 -4.32 -15.16 11.22
N LYS A 57 -4.50 -15.90 10.12
CA LYS A 57 -3.48 -16.06 9.07
C LYS A 57 -3.93 -15.40 7.78
N PHE A 58 -3.23 -14.38 7.38
CA PHE A 58 -3.59 -13.57 6.21
C PHE A 58 -2.58 -13.73 5.08
N SER A 59 -3.08 -13.57 3.86
CA SER A 59 -2.25 -13.41 2.66
C SER A 59 -2.72 -12.19 1.87
N VAL A 60 -1.85 -11.71 1.03
CA VAL A 60 -2.09 -10.54 0.17
C VAL A 60 -1.99 -10.96 -1.28
N VAL A 61 -2.98 -10.56 -2.08
CA VAL A 61 -2.96 -10.72 -3.53
C VAL A 61 -3.01 -9.33 -4.16
N ALA A 62 -1.89 -8.91 -4.75
CA ALA A 62 -1.81 -7.66 -5.50
C ALA A 62 -2.00 -7.93 -6.99
N ARG A 63 -2.82 -7.11 -7.65
CA ARG A 63 -3.08 -7.18 -9.10
C ARG A 63 -2.85 -5.83 -9.74
N GLU A 64 -2.36 -5.84 -10.97
CA GLU A 64 -2.19 -4.66 -11.80
C GLU A 64 -2.30 -5.04 -13.28
N LEU A 65 -2.84 -4.14 -14.10
CA LEU A 65 -2.88 -4.29 -15.56
C LEU A 65 -1.75 -3.49 -16.19
N ASN A 66 -0.90 -4.16 -16.96
CA ASN A 66 0.07 -3.47 -17.82
C ASN A 66 -0.62 -2.97 -19.09
N THR A 67 -0.63 -1.66 -19.31
CA THR A 67 -1.34 -1.04 -20.43
C THR A 67 -0.65 -1.24 -21.79
N GLN A 68 0.65 -1.54 -21.80
CA GLN A 68 1.39 -1.78 -23.03
C GLN A 68 1.18 -3.20 -23.57
N THR A 69 1.11 -4.18 -22.67
CA THR A 69 0.95 -5.59 -23.03
C THR A 69 -0.49 -6.11 -22.91
N GLY A 70 -1.37 -5.37 -22.24
CA GLY A 70 -2.72 -5.82 -21.92
C GLY A 70 -2.78 -6.98 -20.91
N THR A 71 -1.67 -7.34 -20.28
CA THR A 71 -1.58 -8.47 -19.36
C THR A 71 -1.83 -8.05 -17.91
N VAL A 72 -2.52 -8.91 -17.16
CA VAL A 72 -2.65 -8.75 -15.71
C VAL A 72 -1.52 -9.46 -15.00
N LYS A 73 -0.82 -8.70 -14.20
CA LYS A 73 0.19 -9.21 -13.30
C LYS A 73 -0.40 -9.41 -11.91
N MET A 74 -0.19 -10.58 -11.37
CA MET A 74 -0.65 -10.95 -10.04
C MET A 74 0.54 -11.38 -9.19
N ARG A 75 0.59 -10.86 -7.95
CA ARG A 75 1.59 -11.25 -6.95
C ARG A 75 0.86 -11.68 -5.68
N LYS A 76 1.34 -12.77 -5.09
CA LYS A 76 0.84 -13.28 -3.82
C LYS A 76 1.97 -13.25 -2.79
N ALA A 77 1.63 -12.91 -1.56
CA ALA A 77 2.53 -12.97 -0.42
C ALA A 77 1.75 -13.30 0.84
N ASP A 78 2.39 -13.98 1.78
CA ASP A 78 1.79 -14.23 3.09
C ASP A 78 2.16 -13.10 4.05
N ILE A 79 1.25 -12.78 4.97
CA ILE A 79 1.55 -11.92 6.11
C ILE A 79 2.16 -12.82 7.17
N LEU A 80 3.43 -12.59 7.48
CA LEU A 80 4.22 -13.42 8.38
C LEU A 80 3.95 -13.10 9.85
N ASN A 81 3.66 -11.84 10.14
CA ASN A 81 3.37 -11.33 11.47
C ASN A 81 2.50 -10.07 11.39
N VAL A 82 1.65 -9.87 12.38
CA VAL A 82 0.87 -8.64 12.57
C VAL A 82 1.20 -8.09 13.95
N GLU A 83 1.47 -6.80 14.02
CA GLU A 83 1.73 -6.06 15.26
C GLU A 83 0.67 -4.95 15.39
N PRO A 84 -0.53 -5.30 15.87
CA PRO A 84 -1.69 -4.40 15.86
C PRO A 84 -1.42 -3.10 16.61
N GLU A 85 -0.79 -3.17 17.77
CA GLU A 85 -0.48 -2.03 18.63
C GLU A 85 0.43 -0.98 17.96
N PHE A 86 1.18 -1.40 16.92
CA PHE A 86 2.04 -0.50 16.14
C PHE A 86 1.47 -0.19 14.75
N GLY A 87 0.26 -0.65 14.44
CA GLY A 87 -0.38 -0.43 13.15
C GLY A 87 0.41 -0.99 11.96
N ARG A 88 1.06 -2.16 12.12
CA ARG A 88 1.97 -2.68 11.11
C ARG A 88 1.91 -4.21 10.98
N TYR A 89 2.41 -4.70 9.86
CA TYR A 89 2.54 -6.13 9.58
C TYR A 89 3.78 -6.41 8.73
N VAL A 90 4.27 -7.64 8.78
CA VAL A 90 5.40 -8.11 7.98
C VAL A 90 4.86 -8.87 6.76
N LEU A 91 5.14 -8.36 5.56
CA LEU A 91 4.79 -9.00 4.30
C LEU A 91 5.94 -9.90 3.85
N GLY A 92 5.65 -11.19 3.64
CA GLY A 92 6.62 -12.15 3.10
C GLY A 92 7.04 -11.78 1.67
N THR A 93 8.26 -12.13 1.30
CA THR A 93 8.81 -11.87 -0.04
C THR A 93 9.73 -13.02 -0.46
N THR A 94 9.83 -13.22 -1.77
CA THR A 94 10.79 -14.17 -2.35
C THR A 94 12.15 -13.52 -2.62
N SER A 95 12.31 -12.23 -2.33
CA SER A 95 13.56 -11.51 -2.53
C SER A 95 14.59 -11.88 -1.47
N THR A 96 15.78 -12.28 -1.90
CA THR A 96 16.90 -12.55 -0.99
C THR A 96 17.42 -11.30 -0.27
N ALA A 97 17.05 -10.11 -0.77
CA ALA A 97 17.37 -8.84 -0.10
C ALA A 97 16.54 -8.61 1.18
N PHE A 98 15.41 -9.31 1.33
CA PHE A 98 14.51 -9.20 2.48
C PHE A 98 14.10 -10.60 2.97
N PRO A 99 15.03 -11.40 3.50
CA PRO A 99 14.74 -12.79 3.87
C PRO A 99 13.70 -12.91 4.99
N GLU A 100 13.58 -11.89 5.83
CA GLU A 100 12.61 -11.83 6.94
C GLU A 100 11.29 -11.13 6.56
N GLY A 101 11.15 -10.74 5.29
CA GLY A 101 10.00 -9.99 4.79
C GLY A 101 10.18 -8.47 4.82
N VAL A 102 9.11 -7.77 4.52
CA VAL A 102 9.07 -6.30 4.43
C VAL A 102 8.05 -5.75 5.42
N LEU A 103 8.48 -4.80 6.22
CA LEU A 103 7.62 -4.15 7.20
C LEU A 103 6.71 -3.12 6.52
N MET A 104 5.41 -3.30 6.71
CA MET A 104 4.36 -2.47 6.14
C MET A 104 3.58 -1.77 7.26
N TYR A 105 3.42 -0.47 7.16
CA TYR A 105 2.62 0.33 8.08
C TYR A 105 1.27 0.67 7.46
N VAL A 106 0.21 0.65 8.27
CA VAL A 106 -1.06 1.29 7.98
C VAL A 106 -1.05 2.62 8.71
N LEU A 107 -0.83 3.71 7.98
CA LEU A 107 -0.71 5.04 8.58
C LEU A 107 -2.05 5.54 9.10
N ASP A 108 -3.12 5.32 8.32
CA ASP A 108 -4.47 5.65 8.70
C ASP A 108 -5.49 4.84 7.90
N THR A 109 -6.65 4.58 8.48
CA THR A 109 -7.78 3.93 7.83
C THR A 109 -9.05 4.11 8.64
N ASP A 110 -10.19 4.26 7.96
CA ASP A 110 -11.51 4.12 8.56
C ASP A 110 -12.10 2.70 8.34
N TYR A 111 -11.33 1.81 7.69
CA TYR A 111 -11.69 0.43 7.32
C TYR A 111 -12.81 0.31 6.27
N VAL A 112 -13.59 1.36 6.05
CA VAL A 112 -14.83 1.36 5.25
C VAL A 112 -14.65 2.08 3.93
N ASN A 113 -13.87 3.16 3.90
CA ASN A 113 -13.72 4.02 2.73
C ASN A 113 -12.29 4.05 2.21
N PHE A 114 -11.29 4.22 3.08
CA PHE A 114 -9.90 4.41 2.68
C PHE A 114 -8.90 3.69 3.60
N ALA A 115 -7.71 3.46 3.08
CA ALA A 115 -6.54 3.02 3.80
C ALA A 115 -5.28 3.69 3.21
N ILE A 116 -4.36 4.06 4.08
CA ILE A 116 -3.07 4.64 3.72
C ILE A 116 -2.00 3.69 4.22
N ARG A 117 -1.23 3.11 3.28
CA ARG A 117 -0.15 2.20 3.64
C ARG A 117 1.20 2.81 3.26
N PHE A 118 2.18 2.52 4.06
CA PHE A 118 3.54 2.99 3.90
C PHE A 118 4.54 1.87 4.14
N MET A 119 5.64 1.95 3.43
CA MET A 119 6.80 1.08 3.62
C MET A 119 8.06 1.93 3.57
N CYS A 120 8.96 1.66 4.49
CA CYS A 120 10.30 2.19 4.46
C CYS A 120 11.29 1.12 4.90
N PHE A 121 12.44 1.06 4.23
CA PHE A 121 13.55 0.27 4.71
C PHE A 121 14.88 1.01 4.53
N ASP A 122 15.76 0.82 5.50
CA ASP A 122 17.10 1.38 5.48
C ASP A 122 18.01 0.51 4.60
N ALA A 123 18.48 1.07 3.47
CA ALA A 123 19.49 0.41 2.64
C ALA A 123 20.90 0.62 3.19
N SER A 124 21.10 1.71 3.96
CA SER A 124 22.31 2.03 4.68
C SER A 124 22.00 3.13 5.73
N LYS A 125 22.98 3.51 6.54
CA LYS A 125 22.82 4.62 7.49
C LYS A 125 22.50 5.98 6.84
N ILE A 126 22.74 6.11 5.53
CA ILE A 126 22.60 7.37 4.79
C ILE A 126 21.52 7.35 3.73
N PHE A 127 20.93 6.19 3.44
CA PHE A 127 19.85 6.03 2.45
C PHE A 127 18.75 5.11 2.94
N SER A 128 17.52 5.53 2.73
CA SER A 128 16.32 4.74 2.90
C SER A 128 15.46 4.72 1.63
N PHE A 129 14.64 3.69 1.47
CA PHE A 129 13.70 3.59 0.36
C PHE A 129 12.27 3.65 0.89
N HIS A 130 11.46 4.47 0.24
CA HIS A 130 10.08 4.71 0.64
C HIS A 130 9.10 4.31 -0.46
N TRP A 131 7.95 3.83 -0.03
CA TRP A 131 6.78 3.56 -0.86
C TRP A 131 5.52 3.85 -0.06
N ALA A 132 4.51 4.41 -0.72
CA ALA A 132 3.23 4.68 -0.09
C ALA A 132 2.09 4.52 -1.08
N VAL A 133 0.91 4.17 -0.58
CA VAL A 133 -0.34 4.15 -1.36
C VAL A 133 -1.49 4.72 -0.56
N ILE A 134 -2.37 5.43 -1.26
CA ILE A 134 -3.73 5.71 -0.81
C ILE A 134 -4.64 4.76 -1.56
N GLN A 135 -5.41 3.98 -0.81
CA GLN A 135 -6.34 3.00 -1.33
C GLN A 135 -7.75 3.28 -0.87
N THR A 136 -8.72 2.83 -1.63
CA THR A 136 -10.15 2.99 -1.33
C THR A 136 -10.90 1.68 -1.49
N ARG A 137 -12.00 1.49 -0.74
CA ARG A 137 -12.85 0.30 -0.87
C ARG A 137 -13.62 0.27 -2.18
N LYS A 138 -13.98 1.43 -2.70
CA LYS A 138 -14.60 1.53 -4.02
C LYS A 138 -13.52 1.80 -5.07
N ARG A 139 -13.62 1.15 -6.22
CA ARG A 139 -12.74 1.38 -7.37
C ARG A 139 -12.80 2.83 -7.84
N LEU A 140 -14.01 3.39 -7.92
CA LEU A 140 -14.28 4.78 -8.27
C LEU A 140 -14.95 5.46 -7.05
N PRO A 141 -14.13 5.93 -6.09
CA PRO A 141 -14.66 6.59 -4.89
C PRO A 141 -15.21 7.98 -5.20
N SER A 142 -16.05 8.50 -4.31
CA SER A 142 -16.49 9.89 -4.40
C SER A 142 -15.33 10.86 -4.13
N THR A 143 -15.44 12.07 -4.65
CA THR A 143 -14.47 13.16 -4.40
C THR A 143 -14.27 13.41 -2.91
N GLN A 144 -15.34 13.29 -2.12
CA GLN A 144 -15.28 13.47 -0.66
C GLN A 144 -14.38 12.43 0.00
N VAL A 145 -14.49 11.14 -0.40
CA VAL A 145 -13.61 10.07 0.12
C VAL A 145 -12.15 10.33 -0.26
N ILE A 146 -11.90 10.79 -1.50
CA ILE A 146 -10.55 11.12 -1.96
C ILE A 146 -9.96 12.25 -1.11
N HIS A 147 -10.70 13.35 -0.92
CA HIS A 147 -10.24 14.48 -0.11
C HIS A 147 -9.96 14.08 1.33
N MET A 148 -10.83 13.25 1.91
CA MET A 148 -10.64 12.73 3.26
C MET A 148 -9.36 11.89 3.36
N ALA A 149 -9.15 10.95 2.44
CA ALA A 149 -7.94 10.12 2.42
C ALA A 149 -6.66 10.95 2.21
N GLN A 150 -6.71 11.96 1.35
CA GLN A 150 -5.58 12.89 1.15
C GLN A 150 -5.30 13.74 2.38
N TYR A 151 -6.34 14.20 3.07
CA TYR A 151 -6.19 14.95 4.33
C TYR A 151 -5.48 14.11 5.39
N PHE A 152 -5.92 12.89 5.63
CA PHE A 152 -5.29 11.98 6.59
C PHE A 152 -3.89 11.55 6.14
N GLY A 153 -3.68 11.32 4.84
CA GLY A 153 -2.35 11.05 4.29
C GLY A 153 -1.36 12.18 4.56
N LYS A 154 -1.79 13.42 4.33
CA LYS A 154 -0.99 14.62 4.66
C LYS A 154 -0.72 14.73 6.16
N SER A 155 -1.72 14.48 7.00
CA SER A 155 -1.58 14.50 8.47
C SER A 155 -0.61 13.42 8.97
N ALA A 156 -0.52 12.28 8.27
CA ALA A 156 0.43 11.20 8.56
C ALA A 156 1.84 11.46 7.98
N GLY A 157 2.07 12.59 7.32
CA GLY A 157 3.38 13.00 6.81
C GLY A 157 3.62 12.73 5.32
N LEU A 158 2.63 12.29 4.55
CA LEU A 158 2.77 12.12 3.10
C LEU A 158 2.71 13.46 2.38
N VAL A 159 3.59 13.61 1.38
CA VAL A 159 3.55 14.73 0.44
C VAL A 159 2.63 14.34 -0.72
N ILE A 160 1.37 14.73 -0.66
CA ILE A 160 0.34 14.31 -1.62
C ILE A 160 0.69 14.74 -3.06
N GLY A 161 1.33 15.89 -3.24
CA GLY A 161 1.78 16.37 -4.55
C GLY A 161 2.84 15.47 -5.22
N ASP A 162 3.53 14.65 -4.46
CA ASP A 162 4.53 13.70 -4.95
C ASP A 162 3.94 12.32 -5.31
N MET A 163 2.63 12.17 -5.18
CA MET A 163 1.92 10.94 -5.53
C MET A 163 1.34 11.00 -6.94
N SER A 164 1.37 9.86 -7.64
CA SER A 164 0.68 9.68 -8.93
C SER A 164 -0.68 9.06 -8.73
N LYS A 165 -1.70 9.57 -9.44
CA LYS A 165 -2.97 8.87 -9.57
C LYS A 165 -2.78 7.56 -10.34
N VAL A 166 -3.41 6.50 -9.89
CA VAL A 166 -3.48 5.22 -10.58
C VAL A 166 -4.84 5.12 -11.27
N PRO A 167 -4.89 5.04 -12.62
CA PRO A 167 -6.16 4.93 -13.33
C PRO A 167 -6.92 3.66 -12.95
N GLN A 168 -8.22 3.82 -12.66
CA GLN A 168 -9.12 2.72 -12.27
C GLN A 168 -10.30 2.59 -13.24
N GLU A 169 -10.34 3.39 -14.30
CA GLU A 169 -11.38 3.36 -15.31
C GLU A 169 -11.13 2.25 -16.35
N SER A 170 -12.21 1.65 -16.85
CA SER A 170 -12.17 0.62 -17.92
C SER A 170 -11.24 -0.56 -17.56
N CYS A 171 -11.34 -1.05 -16.35
CA CYS A 171 -10.61 -2.24 -15.93
C CYS A 171 -11.33 -3.50 -16.42
N PRO A 172 -10.62 -4.50 -16.97
CA PRO A 172 -11.25 -5.63 -17.70
C PRO A 172 -11.99 -6.61 -16.81
N TYR A 173 -11.81 -6.56 -15.50
CA TYR A 173 -12.49 -7.40 -14.51
C TYR A 173 -12.44 -6.74 -13.14
N ASP A 174 -13.07 -7.39 -12.20
CA ASP A 174 -13.03 -7.00 -10.79
C ASP A 174 -11.66 -7.35 -10.18
N THR A 175 -10.66 -6.62 -10.71
CA THR A 175 -9.28 -6.76 -10.24
C THR A 175 -9.12 -6.16 -8.86
#